data_7212ab3ccd27e14b22839570b4c178e3
#
_entry.id   7212ab3ccd27e14b22839570b4c178e3
#
_cell.length_a   1.000
_cell.length_b   1.000
_cell.length_c   1.000
_cell.angle_alpha   90.00
_cell.angle_beta   90.00
_cell.angle_gamma   90.00
#
_symmetry.space_group_name_H-M   'P 1'
#
loop_
_entity.id
_entity.type
_entity.pdbx_description
1 polymer ?
#
loop_
_entity_poly.entity_id
_entity_poly.type
_entity_poly.pdbx_seq_one_letter_code
_entity_poly.pdbx_strand_id
1 'polypeptide(L)'
;MRREPPSLLAMSAHYDLLIIGGGINGAGIARDATERGLSVCLVEKSDLASATSSSSTKLIHGGLRYLEHYEFRLVRESLIERERLLAIAPHIIWPLRFVLPHDKGLRPKWMLRLGLFLYDHLGGRKLLPATRTVDLRTAPHGAVLEDRLTSGFEYSDCWVEDSRLVVLNCLDAKERGADIRTRTECVALDRRKDVWVADLRAADGSMEQVLARNVVNAAGPWVDSVLSRALPAERHENLRLVKGSHLIFPRLYDHDRCYIFQNKDNRIVFAIPYERDFTLVGTTDVLFKGDPQGIDISAEESRYICDAVNEYLRTDVSPEQAVASYAGVRPLYEDKSASNSTVTRDYQFEIDMNGPPLLSIFGGKLTTYRKLAEHALEKLGFDGPSWTSTKPLPGGDFPATDFEKLLADYQKRYSWFPAEGMRRLLRAYGSRTEAILKGTQKPADLGQHFGGDLYERELQYLVDQEFALSAEDVLKRRSKLYLHLSAEEQARVADWFARREQAA
;
A
#
# COMPACT_ATOMS: atom_id res chain seq x y z
N MET A 1 -22.87 54.01 -5.95
CA MET A 1 -23.04 52.58 -5.65
C MET A 1 -21.67 51.91 -5.70
N ARG A 2 -21.05 51.65 -4.55
CA ARG A 2 -19.86 50.83 -4.46
C ARG A 2 -20.33 49.38 -4.64
N ARG A 3 -19.84 48.65 -5.67
CA ARG A 3 -20.06 47.21 -5.78
C ARG A 3 -19.37 46.56 -4.57
N GLU A 4 -20.12 45.89 -3.75
CA GLU A 4 -19.53 45.00 -2.75
C GLU A 4 -18.58 44.03 -3.45
N PRO A 5 -17.39 43.76 -2.90
CA PRO A 5 -16.51 42.72 -3.44
C PRO A 5 -17.26 41.38 -3.45
N PRO A 6 -17.08 40.54 -4.49
CA PRO A 6 -17.69 39.22 -4.50
C PRO A 6 -17.34 38.50 -3.20
N SER A 7 -18.34 37.87 -2.56
CA SER A 7 -18.12 37.16 -1.31
C SER A 7 -16.99 36.14 -1.53
N LEU A 8 -16.11 35.94 -0.54
CA LEU A 8 -15.02 34.95 -0.58
C LEU A 8 -15.54 33.55 -1.04
N LEU A 9 -16.78 33.21 -0.73
CA LEU A 9 -17.50 32.02 -1.19
C LEU A 9 -17.68 31.94 -2.72
N ALA A 10 -17.74 33.05 -3.42
CA ALA A 10 -17.91 33.06 -4.87
C ALA A 10 -16.60 32.82 -5.65
N MET A 11 -15.44 32.87 -4.97
CA MET A 11 -14.12 32.64 -5.55
C MET A 11 -13.50 31.27 -5.15
N SER A 12 -14.15 30.52 -4.26
CA SER A 12 -13.66 29.22 -3.78
C SER A 12 -14.00 28.10 -4.75
N ALA A 13 -13.09 27.16 -4.95
CA ALA A 13 -13.36 25.95 -5.74
C ALA A 13 -14.43 25.09 -5.04
N HIS A 14 -15.38 24.59 -5.84
CA HIS A 14 -16.51 23.78 -5.36
C HIS A 14 -16.35 22.33 -5.81
N TYR A 15 -16.42 21.40 -4.85
CA TYR A 15 -16.34 19.96 -5.10
C TYR A 15 -17.58 19.24 -4.58
N ASP A 16 -17.96 18.15 -5.24
CA ASP A 16 -18.96 17.22 -4.71
C ASP A 16 -18.39 16.43 -3.53
N LEU A 17 -17.07 16.14 -3.58
CA LEU A 17 -16.39 15.32 -2.59
C LEU A 17 -15.00 15.87 -2.26
N LEU A 18 -14.77 16.20 -0.98
CA LEU A 18 -13.44 16.43 -0.42
C LEU A 18 -12.99 15.18 0.32
N ILE A 19 -11.82 14.64 -0.03
CA ILE A 19 -11.22 13.48 0.62
C ILE A 19 -9.97 13.92 1.37
N ILE A 20 -9.91 13.63 2.67
CA ILE A 20 -8.78 13.97 3.54
C ILE A 20 -7.98 12.70 3.80
N GLY A 21 -6.77 12.62 3.24
CA GLY A 21 -5.83 11.51 3.38
C GLY A 21 -5.53 10.79 2.07
N GLY A 22 -4.25 10.80 1.67
CA GLY A 22 -3.68 10.19 0.47
C GLY A 22 -3.14 8.77 0.69
N GLY A 23 -3.75 8.01 1.62
CA GLY A 23 -3.55 6.57 1.77
C GLY A 23 -4.42 5.76 0.81
N ILE A 24 -4.36 4.41 0.92
CA ILE A 24 -5.06 3.52 -0.02
C ILE A 24 -6.58 3.70 -0.03
N ASN A 25 -7.20 4.01 1.12
CA ASN A 25 -8.63 4.22 1.20
C ASN A 25 -9.05 5.49 0.45
N GLY A 26 -8.38 6.63 0.75
CA GLY A 26 -8.66 7.89 0.05
C GLY A 26 -8.39 7.82 -1.45
N ALA A 27 -7.27 7.23 -1.85
CA ALA A 27 -6.90 7.03 -3.25
C ALA A 27 -7.92 6.16 -4.01
N GLY A 28 -8.41 5.07 -3.38
CA GLY A 28 -9.43 4.20 -3.96
C GLY A 28 -10.77 4.90 -4.13
N ILE A 29 -11.19 5.70 -3.13
CA ILE A 29 -12.44 6.48 -3.19
C ILE A 29 -12.33 7.59 -4.24
N ALA A 30 -11.19 8.31 -4.29
CA ALA A 30 -10.97 9.32 -5.32
C ALA A 30 -11.11 8.74 -6.73
N ARG A 31 -10.49 7.57 -6.96
CA ARG A 31 -10.60 6.87 -8.23
C ARG A 31 -12.03 6.48 -8.56
N ASP A 32 -12.73 5.83 -7.63
CA ASP A 32 -14.09 5.33 -7.90
C ASP A 32 -15.10 6.46 -8.12
N ALA A 33 -14.95 7.56 -7.39
CA ALA A 33 -15.85 8.72 -7.46
C ALA A 33 -15.83 9.43 -8.83
N THR A 34 -14.70 9.43 -9.54
CA THR A 34 -14.58 10.13 -10.83
C THR A 34 -15.51 9.60 -11.91
N GLU A 35 -15.68 8.29 -12.04
CA GLU A 35 -16.59 7.69 -13.03
C GLU A 35 -18.06 7.67 -12.57
N ARG A 36 -18.30 8.09 -11.32
CA ARG A 36 -19.65 8.38 -10.83
C ARG A 36 -20.07 9.82 -11.11
N GLY A 37 -19.26 10.58 -11.85
CA GLY A 37 -19.53 11.95 -12.27
C GLY A 37 -19.33 13.00 -11.18
N LEU A 38 -18.59 12.68 -10.12
CA LEU A 38 -18.32 13.59 -9.02
C LEU A 38 -17.07 14.44 -9.29
N SER A 39 -17.15 15.72 -8.97
CA SER A 39 -15.98 16.59 -8.83
C SER A 39 -15.29 16.29 -7.50
N VAL A 40 -14.02 15.85 -7.56
CA VAL A 40 -13.27 15.31 -6.42
C VAL A 40 -12.03 16.14 -6.14
N CYS A 41 -11.84 16.53 -4.88
CA CYS A 41 -10.56 17.01 -4.36
C CYS A 41 -10.05 16.03 -3.30
N LEU A 42 -8.81 15.54 -3.46
CA LEU A 42 -8.11 14.77 -2.44
C LEU A 42 -6.93 15.59 -1.92
N VAL A 43 -6.84 15.75 -0.61
CA VAL A 43 -5.74 16.45 0.06
C VAL A 43 -4.94 15.48 0.95
N GLU A 44 -3.62 15.53 0.84
CA GLU A 44 -2.67 14.77 1.65
C GLU A 44 -1.61 15.70 2.23
N LYS A 45 -1.47 15.72 3.56
CA LYS A 45 -0.54 16.63 4.25
C LYS A 45 0.94 16.37 3.93
N SER A 46 1.25 15.15 3.51
CA SER A 46 2.60 14.70 3.16
C SER A 46 2.64 14.20 1.72
N ASP A 47 3.46 13.19 1.42
CA ASP A 47 3.40 12.47 0.15
C ASP A 47 2.34 11.36 0.18
N LEU A 48 1.88 10.94 -0.99
CA LEU A 48 1.00 9.78 -1.13
C LEU A 48 1.63 8.54 -0.49
N ALA A 49 0.83 7.77 0.22
CA ALA A 49 1.26 6.57 0.93
C ALA A 49 2.36 6.80 1.99
N SER A 50 2.57 8.00 2.50
CA SER A 50 3.67 8.30 3.42
C SER A 50 3.55 7.65 4.82
N ALA A 51 2.41 7.03 5.14
CA ALA A 51 2.14 6.41 6.43
C ALA A 51 1.87 4.89 6.29
N THR A 52 0.79 4.38 6.88
CA THR A 52 0.43 2.96 6.94
C THR A 52 0.45 2.25 5.59
N SER A 53 0.07 2.94 4.51
CA SER A 53 -0.09 2.33 3.17
C SER A 53 1.21 1.94 2.48
N SER A 54 2.39 2.41 2.93
CA SER A 54 3.70 1.95 2.46
C SER A 54 4.43 1.05 3.46
N SER A 55 3.87 0.90 4.66
CA SER A 55 4.47 0.15 5.78
C SER A 55 3.79 -1.21 6.00
N SER A 56 3.19 -1.78 4.97
CA SER A 56 2.55 -3.10 5.00
C SER A 56 3.55 -4.24 4.85
N THR A 57 3.08 -5.48 5.00
CA THR A 57 3.84 -6.69 4.62
C THR A 57 3.87 -6.91 3.09
N LYS A 58 3.32 -6.00 2.31
CA LYS A 58 3.28 -5.97 0.83
C LYS A 58 2.61 -7.20 0.21
N LEU A 59 1.50 -7.62 0.81
CA LEU A 59 0.72 -8.78 0.39
C LEU A 59 -0.72 -8.41 0.04
N ILE A 60 -1.18 -8.94 -1.08
CA ILE A 60 -2.60 -9.08 -1.40
C ILE A 60 -2.96 -10.53 -1.12
N HIS A 61 -3.67 -10.76 -0.01
CA HIS A 61 -3.91 -12.09 0.51
C HIS A 61 -5.30 -12.25 1.12
N GLY A 62 -5.81 -13.48 1.13
CA GLY A 62 -7.11 -13.80 1.71
C GLY A 62 -7.14 -13.78 3.23
N GLY A 63 -5.96 -13.81 3.89
CA GLY A 63 -5.88 -13.87 5.34
C GLY A 63 -6.23 -15.27 5.88
N LEU A 64 -5.41 -16.27 5.56
CA LEU A 64 -5.62 -17.68 5.95
C LEU A 64 -6.00 -17.85 7.44
N ARG A 65 -5.41 -17.03 8.32
CA ARG A 65 -5.66 -17.08 9.76
C ARG A 65 -7.11 -16.71 10.13
N TYR A 66 -7.82 -15.92 9.32
CA TYR A 66 -9.21 -15.56 9.62
C TYR A 66 -10.17 -16.73 9.50
N LEU A 67 -9.79 -17.80 8.79
CA LEU A 67 -10.55 -19.06 8.82
C LEU A 67 -10.61 -19.69 10.22
N GLU A 68 -9.60 -19.46 11.05
CA GLU A 68 -9.55 -19.90 12.44
C GLU A 68 -10.57 -19.20 13.33
N HIS A 69 -10.98 -17.98 12.94
CA HIS A 69 -11.99 -17.17 13.61
C HIS A 69 -13.36 -17.26 12.93
N TYR A 70 -13.53 -18.20 11.98
CA TYR A 70 -14.78 -18.42 11.21
C TYR A 70 -15.22 -17.23 10.37
N GLU A 71 -14.30 -16.31 10.04
CA GLU A 71 -14.54 -15.09 9.23
C GLU A 71 -14.58 -15.42 7.71
N PHE A 72 -15.42 -16.39 7.32
CA PHE A 72 -15.48 -16.89 5.94
C PHE A 72 -15.88 -15.83 4.92
N ARG A 73 -16.76 -14.89 5.30
CA ARG A 73 -17.16 -13.78 4.44
C ARG A 73 -15.97 -12.89 4.09
N LEU A 74 -15.20 -12.50 5.10
CA LEU A 74 -14.02 -11.63 4.94
C LEU A 74 -12.93 -12.32 4.10
N VAL A 75 -12.68 -13.61 4.34
CA VAL A 75 -11.73 -14.41 3.55
C VAL A 75 -12.18 -14.50 2.09
N ARG A 76 -13.46 -14.81 1.86
CA ARG A 76 -14.02 -14.93 0.50
C ARG A 76 -13.90 -13.61 -0.27
N GLU A 77 -14.26 -12.50 0.33
CA GLU A 77 -14.15 -11.17 -0.27
C GLU A 77 -12.69 -10.84 -0.61
N SER A 78 -11.77 -11.06 0.35
CA SER A 78 -10.33 -10.83 0.14
C SER A 78 -9.77 -11.68 -0.99
N LEU A 79 -10.17 -12.94 -1.13
CA LEU A 79 -9.73 -13.82 -2.21
C LEU A 79 -10.28 -13.40 -3.58
N ILE A 80 -11.52 -12.92 -3.64
CA ILE A 80 -12.12 -12.36 -4.87
C ILE A 80 -11.37 -11.10 -5.28
N GLU A 81 -11.13 -10.17 -4.34
CA GLU A 81 -10.40 -8.94 -4.62
C GLU A 81 -8.94 -9.22 -5.01
N ARG A 82 -8.29 -10.23 -4.46
CA ARG A 82 -6.95 -10.66 -4.88
C ARG A 82 -6.89 -10.99 -6.37
N GLU A 83 -7.84 -11.76 -6.90
CA GLU A 83 -7.90 -12.08 -8.33
C GLU A 83 -8.20 -10.84 -9.20
N ARG A 84 -9.06 -9.93 -8.70
CA ARG A 84 -9.36 -8.66 -9.39
C ARG A 84 -8.15 -7.75 -9.46
N LEU A 85 -7.47 -7.55 -8.33
CA LEU A 85 -6.30 -6.70 -8.23
C LEU A 85 -5.14 -7.22 -9.08
N LEU A 86 -4.92 -8.54 -9.10
CA LEU A 86 -3.95 -9.18 -9.99
C LEU A 86 -4.27 -8.91 -11.46
N ALA A 87 -5.56 -8.88 -11.84
CA ALA A 87 -5.98 -8.63 -13.23
C ALA A 87 -5.86 -7.16 -13.64
N ILE A 88 -6.13 -6.20 -12.73
CA ILE A 88 -6.13 -4.76 -13.06
C ILE A 88 -4.77 -4.07 -12.87
N ALA A 89 -3.85 -4.71 -12.16
CA ALA A 89 -2.52 -4.14 -11.87
C ALA A 89 -1.40 -5.18 -11.95
N PRO A 90 -1.28 -5.95 -13.05
CA PRO A 90 -0.37 -7.10 -13.17
C PRO A 90 1.12 -6.73 -13.12
N HIS A 91 1.47 -5.47 -13.33
CA HIS A 91 2.85 -4.99 -13.21
C HIS A 91 3.29 -4.84 -11.76
N ILE A 92 2.44 -4.35 -10.86
CA ILE A 92 2.75 -4.12 -9.45
C ILE A 92 2.23 -5.22 -8.52
N ILE A 93 1.43 -6.16 -9.03
CA ILE A 93 0.89 -7.30 -8.28
C ILE A 93 1.20 -8.58 -9.06
N TRP A 94 1.82 -9.55 -8.38
CA TRP A 94 2.17 -10.83 -9.01
C TRP A 94 2.06 -12.01 -8.03
N PRO A 95 1.88 -13.24 -8.54
CA PRO A 95 1.75 -14.42 -7.71
C PRO A 95 2.97 -14.67 -6.83
N LEU A 96 2.73 -15.06 -5.57
CA LEU A 96 3.71 -15.58 -4.63
C LEU A 96 3.32 -16.98 -4.17
N ARG A 97 4.33 -17.82 -3.89
CA ARG A 97 4.16 -19.14 -3.28
C ARG A 97 4.69 -19.12 -1.86
N PHE A 98 3.82 -19.43 -0.91
CA PHE A 98 4.13 -19.49 0.51
C PHE A 98 4.34 -20.92 0.95
N VAL A 99 5.38 -21.14 1.70
CA VAL A 99 5.65 -22.38 2.45
C VAL A 99 5.20 -22.17 3.88
N LEU A 100 4.29 -23.03 4.34
CA LEU A 100 3.87 -23.16 5.72
C LEU A 100 4.49 -24.42 6.29
N PRO A 101 5.63 -24.36 6.98
CA PRO A 101 6.24 -25.52 7.63
C PRO A 101 5.31 -26.02 8.73
N HIS A 102 5.17 -27.35 8.84
CA HIS A 102 4.38 -27.95 9.89
C HIS A 102 5.30 -28.52 10.99
N ASP A 103 5.09 -28.05 12.21
CA ASP A 103 5.83 -28.52 13.38
C ASP A 103 4.92 -29.20 14.42
N LYS A 104 5.55 -29.92 15.35
CA LYS A 104 4.87 -30.49 16.53
C LYS A 104 4.35 -29.34 17.41
N GLY A 105 3.09 -29.43 17.82
CA GLY A 105 2.44 -28.38 18.61
C GLY A 105 1.56 -27.42 17.81
N LEU A 106 1.67 -27.43 16.48
CA LEU A 106 0.70 -26.78 15.60
C LEU A 106 -0.57 -27.62 15.44
N ARG A 107 -1.59 -27.03 14.81
CA ARG A 107 -2.83 -27.74 14.48
C ARG A 107 -2.55 -29.01 13.66
N PRO A 108 -3.37 -30.07 13.80
CA PRO A 108 -3.19 -31.30 13.02
C PRO A 108 -3.14 -31.02 11.50
N LYS A 109 -2.26 -31.76 10.80
CA LYS A 109 -2.08 -31.59 9.34
C LYS A 109 -3.38 -31.66 8.53
N TRP A 110 -4.31 -32.54 8.90
CA TRP A 110 -5.58 -32.70 8.21
C TRP A 110 -6.45 -31.45 8.33
N MET A 111 -6.41 -30.76 9.49
CA MET A 111 -7.17 -29.53 9.72
C MET A 111 -6.59 -28.38 8.90
N LEU A 112 -5.25 -28.21 8.88
CA LEU A 112 -4.57 -27.24 8.02
C LEU A 112 -4.86 -27.51 6.54
N ARG A 113 -4.86 -28.80 6.13
CA ARG A 113 -5.20 -29.20 4.76
C ARG A 113 -6.63 -28.81 4.39
N LEU A 114 -7.59 -29.00 5.29
CA LEU A 114 -8.98 -28.60 5.11
C LEU A 114 -9.11 -27.08 5.00
N GLY A 115 -8.45 -26.33 5.89
CA GLY A 115 -8.44 -24.85 5.83
C GLY A 115 -7.86 -24.33 4.52
N LEU A 116 -6.75 -24.90 4.05
CA LEU A 116 -6.13 -24.55 2.77
C LEU A 116 -6.98 -24.96 1.56
N PHE A 117 -7.70 -26.08 1.64
CA PHE A 117 -8.68 -26.45 0.62
C PHE A 117 -9.81 -25.43 0.53
N LEU A 118 -10.36 -24.99 1.66
CA LEU A 118 -11.37 -23.91 1.67
C LEU A 118 -10.79 -22.61 1.11
N TYR A 119 -9.55 -22.26 1.49
CA TYR A 119 -8.85 -21.09 0.97
C TYR A 119 -8.71 -21.09 -0.56
N ASP A 120 -8.40 -22.23 -1.14
CA ASP A 120 -8.29 -22.40 -2.59
C ASP A 120 -9.63 -22.21 -3.33
N HIS A 121 -10.77 -22.47 -2.66
CA HIS A 121 -12.07 -22.54 -3.35
C HIS A 121 -13.03 -21.40 -3.02
N LEU A 122 -12.90 -20.75 -1.87
CA LEU A 122 -13.84 -19.71 -1.44
C LEU A 122 -13.87 -18.47 -2.36
N GLY A 123 -12.75 -18.09 -2.98
CA GLY A 123 -12.62 -16.90 -3.82
C GLY A 123 -12.71 -17.13 -5.32
N GLY A 124 -12.92 -18.38 -5.76
CA GLY A 124 -12.97 -18.70 -7.21
C GLY A 124 -11.62 -18.46 -7.89
N ARG A 125 -10.55 -19.05 -7.36
CA ARG A 125 -9.18 -18.98 -7.90
C ARG A 125 -9.12 -19.25 -9.41
N LYS A 126 -8.44 -18.39 -10.17
CA LYS A 126 -8.33 -18.46 -11.62
C LYS A 126 -6.91 -18.70 -12.12
N LEU A 127 -5.96 -17.87 -11.67
CA LEU A 127 -4.58 -17.86 -12.17
C LEU A 127 -3.59 -18.53 -11.22
N LEU A 128 -3.87 -18.48 -9.91
CA LEU A 128 -2.92 -18.93 -8.90
C LEU A 128 -2.88 -20.46 -8.80
N PRO A 129 -1.69 -21.10 -8.61
CA PRO A 129 -1.57 -22.54 -8.39
C PRO A 129 -2.28 -22.99 -7.10
N ALA A 130 -2.80 -24.21 -7.10
CA ALA A 130 -3.45 -24.81 -5.93
C ALA A 130 -2.45 -25.09 -4.80
N THR A 131 -3.01 -25.26 -3.60
CA THR A 131 -2.28 -25.74 -2.43
C THR A 131 -1.81 -27.18 -2.63
N ARG A 132 -0.57 -27.47 -2.20
CA ARG A 132 -0.02 -28.83 -2.17
C ARG A 132 0.71 -29.11 -0.85
N THR A 133 0.76 -30.37 -0.47
CA THR A 133 1.63 -30.84 0.60
C THR A 133 3.04 -31.01 0.07
N VAL A 134 4.04 -30.65 0.88
CA VAL A 134 5.45 -30.65 0.48
C VAL A 134 6.27 -31.46 1.51
N ASP A 135 7.14 -32.35 1.04
CA ASP A 135 8.20 -32.97 1.84
C ASP A 135 9.40 -32.02 1.86
N LEU A 136 9.61 -31.37 3.01
CA LEU A 136 10.68 -30.37 3.19
C LEU A 136 12.06 -30.98 3.26
N ARG A 137 12.19 -32.31 3.45
CA ARG A 137 13.49 -33.00 3.43
C ARG A 137 14.09 -33.07 2.03
N THR A 138 13.25 -33.05 1.00
CA THR A 138 13.67 -33.20 -0.39
C THR A 138 13.42 -31.96 -1.25
N ALA A 139 12.54 -31.08 -0.81
CA ALA A 139 12.22 -29.84 -1.52
C ALA A 139 13.37 -28.83 -1.36
N PRO A 140 13.78 -28.11 -2.43
CA PRO A 140 14.86 -27.11 -2.37
C PRO A 140 14.63 -26.05 -1.28
N HIS A 141 13.40 -25.60 -1.10
CA HIS A 141 13.02 -24.62 -0.10
C HIS A 141 12.93 -25.18 1.33
N GLY A 142 13.16 -26.48 1.54
CA GLY A 142 13.35 -27.06 2.86
C GLY A 142 14.80 -26.98 3.35
N ALA A 143 15.76 -26.76 2.47
CA ALA A 143 17.20 -26.78 2.78
C ALA A 143 17.63 -25.72 3.80
N VAL A 144 16.92 -24.58 3.86
CA VAL A 144 17.21 -23.48 4.79
C VAL A 144 16.47 -23.58 6.12
N LEU A 145 15.60 -24.58 6.26
CA LEU A 145 14.81 -24.80 7.46
C LEU A 145 15.48 -25.83 8.39
N GLU A 146 15.16 -25.74 9.68
CA GLU A 146 15.58 -26.69 10.71
C GLU A 146 15.21 -28.14 10.34
N ASP A 147 16.08 -29.13 10.63
CA ASP A 147 15.91 -30.54 10.30
C ASP A 147 14.61 -31.18 10.82
N ARG A 148 14.09 -30.68 11.93
CA ARG A 148 12.83 -31.12 12.53
C ARG A 148 11.61 -30.82 11.66
N LEU A 149 11.71 -29.87 10.73
CA LEU A 149 10.64 -29.44 9.84
C LEU A 149 10.62 -30.30 8.57
N THR A 150 10.06 -31.48 8.67
CA THR A 150 10.09 -32.50 7.61
C THR A 150 8.99 -32.36 6.57
N SER A 151 7.95 -31.58 6.84
CA SER A 151 6.80 -31.44 5.94
C SER A 151 6.12 -30.08 6.11
N GLY A 152 5.43 -29.65 5.08
CA GLY A 152 4.67 -28.40 5.07
C GLY A 152 3.60 -28.37 3.99
N PHE A 153 3.03 -27.21 3.83
CA PHE A 153 2.09 -26.90 2.76
C PHE A 153 2.62 -25.74 1.94
N GLU A 154 2.40 -25.79 0.63
CA GLU A 154 2.67 -24.67 -0.26
C GLU A 154 1.36 -24.15 -0.82
N TYR A 155 1.08 -22.84 -0.65
CA TYR A 155 -0.15 -22.19 -1.11
C TYR A 155 0.16 -20.87 -1.81
N SER A 156 -0.84 -20.23 -2.44
CA SER A 156 -0.64 -19.02 -3.22
C SER A 156 -1.34 -17.80 -2.61
N ASP A 157 -0.62 -16.70 -2.62
CA ASP A 157 -1.15 -15.34 -2.50
C ASP A 157 -0.45 -14.42 -3.52
N CYS A 158 -0.50 -13.11 -3.36
CA CYS A 158 0.17 -12.18 -4.25
C CYS A 158 1.03 -11.17 -3.49
N TRP A 159 2.14 -10.80 -4.12
CA TRP A 159 2.88 -9.58 -3.81
C TRP A 159 2.11 -8.35 -4.25
N VAL A 160 2.40 -7.21 -3.63
CA VAL A 160 2.01 -5.89 -4.10
C VAL A 160 3.07 -4.85 -3.79
N GLU A 161 3.36 -3.99 -4.74
CA GLU A 161 4.02 -2.71 -4.50
C GLU A 161 3.00 -1.75 -3.87
N ASP A 162 2.94 -1.76 -2.53
CA ASP A 162 1.90 -1.11 -1.75
C ASP A 162 1.79 0.40 -1.99
N SER A 163 2.90 1.12 -1.94
CA SER A 163 2.93 2.55 -2.23
C SER A 163 2.59 2.86 -3.70
N ARG A 164 3.06 2.02 -4.64
CA ARG A 164 2.70 2.13 -6.06
C ARG A 164 1.20 1.98 -6.29
N LEU A 165 0.57 1.04 -5.56
CA LEU A 165 -0.88 0.85 -5.64
C LEU A 165 -1.64 2.13 -5.28
N VAL A 166 -1.19 2.86 -4.24
CA VAL A 166 -1.79 4.16 -3.86
C VAL A 166 -1.57 5.20 -4.96
N VAL A 167 -0.31 5.37 -5.39
CA VAL A 167 0.06 6.37 -6.40
C VAL A 167 -0.71 6.17 -7.71
N LEU A 168 -0.83 4.92 -8.18
CA LEU A 168 -1.54 4.62 -9.43
C LEU A 168 -3.06 4.83 -9.32
N ASN A 169 -3.68 4.63 -8.15
CA ASN A 169 -5.07 5.01 -7.95
C ASN A 169 -5.25 6.53 -8.02
N CYS A 170 -4.36 7.31 -7.39
CA CYS A 170 -4.39 8.77 -7.47
C CYS A 170 -4.09 9.28 -8.89
N LEU A 171 -3.17 8.63 -9.61
CA LEU A 171 -2.86 8.97 -11.00
C LEU A 171 -4.07 8.73 -11.92
N ASP A 172 -4.74 7.56 -11.80
CA ASP A 172 -5.95 7.28 -12.58
C ASP A 172 -7.08 8.27 -12.24
N ALA A 173 -7.24 8.62 -10.96
CA ALA A 173 -8.20 9.65 -10.53
C ALA A 173 -7.88 11.03 -11.14
N LYS A 174 -6.60 11.46 -11.12
CA LYS A 174 -6.14 12.71 -11.75
C LYS A 174 -6.40 12.73 -13.25
N GLU A 175 -6.07 11.65 -13.95
CA GLU A 175 -6.31 11.52 -15.40
C GLU A 175 -7.80 11.57 -15.76
N ARG A 176 -8.70 11.28 -14.80
CA ARG A 176 -10.16 11.39 -14.91
C ARG A 176 -10.72 12.69 -14.35
N GLY A 177 -9.87 13.65 -13.99
CA GLY A 177 -10.28 14.99 -13.60
C GLY A 177 -10.37 15.25 -12.09
N ALA A 178 -9.94 14.34 -11.23
CA ALA A 178 -9.81 14.62 -9.80
C ALA A 178 -8.65 15.58 -9.54
N ASP A 179 -8.84 16.51 -8.61
CA ASP A 179 -7.80 17.38 -8.08
C ASP A 179 -7.07 16.67 -6.91
N ILE A 180 -5.82 16.26 -7.15
CA ILE A 180 -5.01 15.53 -6.18
C ILE A 180 -3.91 16.47 -5.68
N ARG A 181 -3.96 16.81 -4.39
CA ARG A 181 -3.07 17.78 -3.76
C ARG A 181 -2.23 17.11 -2.67
N THR A 182 -0.98 16.83 -2.96
CA THR A 182 0.02 16.41 -1.96
C THR A 182 0.59 17.62 -1.23
N ARG A 183 1.23 17.43 -0.09
CA ARG A 183 1.79 18.48 0.76
C ARG A 183 0.75 19.57 1.10
N THR A 184 -0.52 19.17 1.21
CA THR A 184 -1.65 20.05 1.49
C THR A 184 -2.45 19.52 2.67
N GLU A 185 -2.41 20.23 3.79
CA GLU A 185 -3.12 19.85 5.02
C GLU A 185 -4.47 20.54 5.11
N CYS A 186 -5.53 19.78 5.37
CA CYS A 186 -6.81 20.34 5.82
C CYS A 186 -6.70 20.72 7.31
N VAL A 187 -6.55 22.01 7.59
CA VAL A 187 -6.30 22.53 8.95
C VAL A 187 -7.57 22.89 9.69
N ALA A 188 -8.66 23.19 8.99
CA ALA A 188 -9.97 23.45 9.56
C ALA A 188 -11.10 22.96 8.68
N LEU A 189 -12.21 22.58 9.29
CA LEU A 189 -13.47 22.19 8.64
C LEU A 189 -14.61 22.92 9.35
N ASP A 190 -15.34 23.77 8.63
CA ASP A 190 -16.51 24.48 9.13
C ASP A 190 -17.76 23.96 8.38
N ARG A 191 -18.72 23.40 9.13
CA ARG A 191 -19.96 22.92 8.57
C ARG A 191 -20.96 24.07 8.44
N ARG A 192 -21.33 24.37 7.21
CA ARG A 192 -22.37 25.34 6.90
C ARG A 192 -23.65 24.64 6.46
N LYS A 193 -24.73 25.41 6.25
CA LYS A 193 -26.05 24.85 5.97
C LYS A 193 -26.04 23.73 4.92
N ASP A 194 -25.38 23.97 3.77
CA ASP A 194 -25.45 23.10 2.60
C ASP A 194 -24.07 22.60 2.11
N VAL A 195 -22.98 23.08 2.72
CA VAL A 195 -21.61 22.77 2.32
C VAL A 195 -20.64 22.75 3.50
N TRP A 196 -19.56 22.02 3.35
CA TRP A 196 -18.35 22.14 4.15
C TRP A 196 -17.46 23.26 3.58
N VAL A 197 -16.88 24.06 4.45
CA VAL A 197 -15.80 25.00 4.15
C VAL A 197 -14.54 24.42 4.76
N ALA A 198 -13.56 24.10 3.91
CA ALA A 198 -12.29 23.54 4.33
C ALA A 198 -11.16 24.54 4.11
N ASP A 199 -10.40 24.82 5.16
CA ASP A 199 -9.17 25.62 5.05
C ASP A 199 -8.00 24.67 4.79
N LEU A 200 -7.33 24.86 3.67
CA LEU A 200 -6.21 24.06 3.20
C LEU A 200 -4.92 24.87 3.35
N ARG A 201 -3.89 24.23 3.90
CA ARG A 201 -2.55 24.81 4.03
C ARG A 201 -1.56 24.03 3.16
N ALA A 202 -0.95 24.69 2.18
CA ALA A 202 0.11 24.14 1.37
C ALA A 202 1.47 24.11 2.11
N ALA A 203 2.46 23.42 1.55
CA ALA A 203 3.80 23.29 2.15
C ALA A 203 4.53 24.63 2.32
N ASP A 204 4.30 25.59 1.44
CA ASP A 204 4.85 26.94 1.50
C ASP A 204 4.15 27.85 2.54
N GLY A 205 3.16 27.31 3.26
CA GLY A 205 2.36 28.01 4.24
C GLY A 205 1.19 28.80 3.66
N SER A 206 1.01 28.84 2.35
CA SER A 206 -0.13 29.50 1.71
C SER A 206 -1.45 28.81 2.12
N MET A 207 -2.49 29.65 2.26
CA MET A 207 -3.81 29.21 2.68
C MET A 207 -4.80 29.35 1.54
N GLU A 208 -5.60 28.32 1.33
CA GLU A 208 -6.71 28.30 0.38
C GLU A 208 -7.96 27.79 1.06
N GLN A 209 -9.11 28.29 0.66
CA GLN A 209 -10.41 27.80 1.12
C GLN A 209 -11.13 27.09 -0.03
N VAL A 210 -11.60 25.87 0.22
CA VAL A 210 -12.41 25.09 -0.72
C VAL A 210 -13.76 24.76 -0.12
N LEU A 211 -14.75 24.55 -0.99
CA LEU A 211 -16.12 24.18 -0.61
C LEU A 211 -16.42 22.74 -1.08
N ALA A 212 -17.02 21.94 -0.24
CA ALA A 212 -17.40 20.57 -0.59
C ALA A 212 -18.81 20.22 -0.09
N ARG A 213 -19.57 19.50 -0.90
CA ARG A 213 -20.90 19.00 -0.50
C ARG A 213 -20.79 17.85 0.48
N ASN A 214 -19.76 17.02 0.34
CA ASN A 214 -19.49 15.85 1.18
C ASN A 214 -18.02 15.83 1.56
N VAL A 215 -17.71 15.36 2.76
CA VAL A 215 -16.33 15.12 3.22
C VAL A 215 -16.15 13.64 3.54
N VAL A 216 -15.05 13.07 3.05
CA VAL A 216 -14.57 11.75 3.44
C VAL A 216 -13.29 11.92 4.24
N ASN A 217 -13.33 11.51 5.50
CA ASN A 217 -12.19 11.43 6.37
C ASN A 217 -11.52 10.05 6.23
N ALA A 218 -10.52 9.97 5.37
CA ALA A 218 -9.69 8.79 5.10
C ALA A 218 -8.28 8.93 5.70
N ALA A 219 -8.14 9.72 6.78
CA ALA A 219 -6.86 10.11 7.37
C ALA A 219 -6.16 8.97 8.15
N GLY A 220 -6.68 7.74 8.11
CA GLY A 220 -6.05 6.56 8.72
C GLY A 220 -5.78 6.77 10.22
N PRO A 221 -4.50 6.72 10.68
CA PRO A 221 -4.19 6.90 12.09
C PRO A 221 -4.57 8.26 12.68
N TRP A 222 -4.88 9.26 11.85
CA TRP A 222 -5.30 10.60 12.28
C TRP A 222 -6.80 10.87 12.09
N VAL A 223 -7.63 9.84 11.87
CA VAL A 223 -9.07 10.03 11.64
C VAL A 223 -9.76 10.74 12.80
N ASP A 224 -9.44 10.40 14.06
CA ASP A 224 -9.99 11.07 15.25
C ASP A 224 -9.54 12.55 15.35
N SER A 225 -8.32 12.85 14.91
CA SER A 225 -7.83 14.24 14.84
C SER A 225 -8.61 15.09 13.85
N VAL A 226 -8.96 14.54 12.68
CA VAL A 226 -9.80 15.21 11.69
C VAL A 226 -11.22 15.38 12.22
N LEU A 227 -11.80 14.34 12.86
CA LEU A 227 -13.10 14.43 13.51
C LEU A 227 -13.15 15.53 14.55
N SER A 228 -12.13 15.65 15.40
CA SER A 228 -12.04 16.70 16.42
C SER A 228 -11.99 18.13 15.83
N ARG A 229 -11.47 18.27 14.59
CA ARG A 229 -11.51 19.56 13.86
C ARG A 229 -12.89 19.85 13.26
N ALA A 230 -13.57 18.81 12.76
CA ALA A 230 -14.89 18.94 12.11
C ALA A 230 -16.03 19.06 13.13
N LEU A 231 -15.93 18.34 14.25
CA LEU A 231 -16.96 18.21 15.29
C LEU A 231 -16.35 18.45 16.68
N PRO A 232 -15.89 19.66 17.00
CA PRO A 232 -15.10 19.93 18.22
C PRO A 232 -15.89 19.78 19.53
N ALA A 233 -17.21 19.72 19.48
CA ALA A 233 -18.06 19.51 20.67
C ALA A 233 -18.11 18.04 21.13
N GLU A 234 -17.58 17.12 20.34
CA GLU A 234 -17.60 15.69 20.61
C GLU A 234 -16.21 15.17 20.98
N ARG A 235 -16.16 14.14 21.81
CA ARG A 235 -14.93 13.43 22.13
C ARG A 235 -14.76 12.23 21.20
N HIS A 236 -13.66 12.19 20.45
CA HIS A 236 -13.37 11.14 19.49
C HIS A 236 -12.19 10.29 19.98
N GLU A 237 -12.45 9.05 20.38
CA GLU A 237 -11.47 8.04 20.81
C GLU A 237 -11.85 6.68 20.21
N ASN A 238 -11.95 6.63 18.88
CA ASN A 238 -12.48 5.48 18.14
C ASN A 238 -11.37 4.54 17.65
N LEU A 239 -10.10 4.91 17.87
CA LEU A 239 -8.97 4.17 17.33
C LEU A 239 -8.22 3.37 18.38
N ARG A 240 -7.97 2.10 18.05
CA ARG A 240 -6.90 1.29 18.62
C ARG A 240 -5.74 1.25 17.62
N LEU A 241 -4.63 1.87 17.96
CA LEU A 241 -3.44 1.90 17.12
C LEU A 241 -2.57 0.69 17.43
N VAL A 242 -2.25 -0.10 16.40
CA VAL A 242 -1.43 -1.31 16.53
C VAL A 242 -0.24 -1.21 15.59
N LYS A 243 0.96 -1.11 16.18
CA LYS A 243 2.23 -1.03 15.45
C LYS A 243 2.63 -2.40 14.91
N GLY A 244 3.06 -2.45 13.66
CA GLY A 244 3.70 -3.58 13.02
C GLY A 244 5.01 -3.17 12.37
N SER A 245 6.08 -3.90 12.67
CA SER A 245 7.44 -3.59 12.26
C SER A 245 8.02 -4.69 11.39
N HIS A 246 8.94 -4.30 10.48
CA HIS A 246 9.63 -5.21 9.58
C HIS A 246 11.13 -4.90 9.55
N LEU A 247 11.93 -5.94 9.39
CA LEU A 247 13.37 -5.88 9.12
C LEU A 247 13.64 -6.32 7.69
N ILE A 248 14.64 -5.69 7.08
CA ILE A 248 15.13 -6.03 5.75
C ILE A 248 16.56 -6.55 5.91
N PHE A 249 16.76 -7.82 5.57
CA PHE A 249 18.07 -8.47 5.61
C PHE A 249 18.65 -8.59 4.21
N PRO A 250 19.98 -8.74 4.04
CA PRO A 250 20.53 -9.35 2.84
C PRO A 250 19.85 -10.67 2.57
N ARG A 251 19.83 -11.10 1.32
CA ARG A 251 19.15 -12.34 0.91
C ARG A 251 19.51 -13.51 1.83
N LEU A 252 18.50 -14.07 2.51
CA LEU A 252 18.68 -15.19 3.44
C LEU A 252 18.63 -16.57 2.75
N TYR A 253 18.09 -16.64 1.53
CA TYR A 253 17.98 -17.88 0.72
C TYR A 253 17.81 -17.58 -0.77
N ASP A 254 18.15 -18.55 -1.64
CA ASP A 254 18.30 -18.34 -3.10
C ASP A 254 17.08 -18.73 -3.94
N HIS A 255 15.95 -19.05 -3.35
CA HIS A 255 14.72 -19.37 -4.06
C HIS A 255 13.64 -18.28 -3.93
N ASP A 256 12.59 -18.37 -4.73
CA ASP A 256 11.48 -17.41 -4.82
C ASP A 256 10.30 -17.71 -3.86
N ARG A 257 10.43 -18.72 -2.98
CA ARG A 257 9.38 -19.07 -2.01
C ARG A 257 9.40 -18.14 -0.81
N CYS A 258 8.21 -17.75 -0.36
CA CYS A 258 8.02 -17.05 0.89
C CYS A 258 7.75 -18.05 2.01
N TYR A 259 8.07 -17.67 3.24
CA TYR A 259 7.68 -18.45 4.41
C TYR A 259 6.64 -17.73 5.24
N ILE A 260 5.76 -18.51 5.85
CA ILE A 260 4.85 -18.07 6.90
C ILE A 260 5.11 -18.95 8.14
N PHE A 261 5.64 -18.34 9.17
CA PHE A 261 6.00 -18.99 10.43
C PHE A 261 4.93 -18.72 11.48
N GLN A 262 4.40 -19.78 12.08
CA GLN A 262 3.39 -19.72 13.13
C GLN A 262 4.07 -19.89 14.48
N ASN A 263 4.21 -18.82 15.25
CA ASN A 263 4.91 -18.86 16.51
C ASN A 263 4.02 -19.34 17.68
N LYS A 264 4.65 -19.76 18.78
CA LYS A 264 3.96 -20.30 19.98
C LYS A 264 3.06 -19.28 20.66
N ASP A 265 3.32 -18.00 20.47
CA ASP A 265 2.50 -16.88 20.95
C ASP A 265 1.31 -16.54 20.04
N ASN A 266 1.03 -17.42 19.07
CA ASN A 266 0.00 -17.23 18.03
C ASN A 266 0.24 -16.06 17.08
N ARG A 267 1.42 -15.45 17.04
CA ARG A 267 1.76 -14.47 16.02
C ARG A 267 2.33 -15.15 14.77
N ILE A 268 2.23 -14.44 13.65
CA ILE A 268 2.76 -14.89 12.37
C ILE A 268 3.89 -13.94 11.97
N VAL A 269 5.02 -14.54 11.59
CA VAL A 269 6.12 -13.82 10.97
C VAL A 269 6.32 -14.37 9.56
N PHE A 270 6.45 -13.47 8.61
CA PHE A 270 6.76 -13.79 7.22
C PHE A 270 8.25 -13.60 6.95
N ALA A 271 8.80 -14.41 6.03
CA ALA A 271 10.07 -14.14 5.37
C ALA A 271 9.83 -14.19 3.86
N ILE A 272 10.08 -13.08 3.18
CA ILE A 272 9.67 -12.84 1.79
C ILE A 272 10.88 -12.36 0.98
N PRO A 273 11.24 -12.97 -0.16
CA PRO A 273 12.21 -12.39 -1.08
C PRO A 273 11.80 -10.96 -1.46
N TYR A 274 12.73 -10.03 -1.33
CA TYR A 274 12.44 -8.61 -1.45
C TYR A 274 13.51 -7.89 -2.28
N GLU A 275 13.08 -7.06 -3.22
CA GLU A 275 13.95 -6.21 -4.04
C GLU A 275 15.20 -6.95 -4.55
N ARG A 276 15.05 -8.16 -5.07
CA ARG A 276 16.08 -9.07 -5.60
C ARG A 276 17.10 -9.56 -4.57
N ASP A 277 17.76 -8.65 -3.87
CA ASP A 277 18.96 -8.92 -3.08
C ASP A 277 18.68 -9.01 -1.58
N PHE A 278 17.42 -8.91 -1.18
CA PHE A 278 17.02 -8.84 0.21
C PHE A 278 15.96 -9.87 0.59
N THR A 279 15.75 -10.01 1.88
CA THR A 279 14.62 -10.72 2.50
C THR A 279 13.91 -9.78 3.48
N LEU A 280 12.62 -9.56 3.26
CA LEU A 280 11.73 -8.84 4.16
C LEU A 280 11.21 -9.79 5.23
N VAL A 281 11.40 -9.45 6.51
CA VAL A 281 10.98 -10.27 7.65
C VAL A 281 10.09 -9.45 8.59
N GLY A 282 8.94 -9.98 8.95
CA GLY A 282 7.95 -9.33 9.83
C GLY A 282 6.63 -10.09 9.86
N THR A 283 5.70 -9.76 10.73
CA THR A 283 5.55 -8.45 11.39
C THR A 283 5.33 -8.62 12.90
N THR A 284 5.46 -7.51 13.64
CA THR A 284 5.05 -7.42 15.03
C THR A 284 3.57 -7.00 15.18
N ASP A 285 3.06 -7.03 16.42
CA ASP A 285 1.68 -6.65 16.76
C ASP A 285 1.68 -6.03 18.16
N VAL A 286 2.02 -4.73 18.23
CA VAL A 286 2.26 -4.00 19.50
C VAL A 286 1.27 -2.85 19.61
N LEU A 287 0.55 -2.78 20.76
CA LEU A 287 -0.31 -1.63 21.02
C LEU A 287 0.53 -0.35 21.03
N PHE A 288 0.11 0.65 20.27
CA PHE A 288 0.81 1.92 20.13
C PHE A 288 0.02 3.05 20.76
N LYS A 289 0.71 3.91 21.49
CA LYS A 289 0.18 5.14 22.08
C LYS A 289 1.11 6.29 21.73
N GLY A 290 0.57 7.34 21.17
CA GLY A 290 1.33 8.53 20.76
C GLY A 290 1.03 8.98 19.35
N ASP A 291 1.84 9.90 18.84
CA ASP A 291 1.72 10.39 17.47
C ASP A 291 2.20 9.31 16.48
N PRO A 292 1.37 8.91 15.53
CA PRO A 292 1.77 7.93 14.50
C PRO A 292 2.75 8.48 13.45
N GLN A 293 3.21 9.71 13.56
CA GLN A 293 4.20 10.28 12.64
C GLN A 293 5.64 9.87 13.02
N GLY A 294 6.44 9.44 12.04
CA GLY A 294 7.86 9.12 12.25
C GLY A 294 8.13 7.92 13.15
N ILE A 295 7.29 6.88 13.01
CA ILE A 295 7.41 5.66 13.84
C ILE A 295 8.55 4.78 13.33
N ASP A 296 9.40 4.36 14.27
CA ASP A 296 10.46 3.39 14.02
C ASP A 296 10.24 2.08 14.78
N ILE A 297 10.96 1.05 14.36
CA ILE A 297 11.02 -0.23 15.06
C ILE A 297 11.79 -0.08 16.40
N SER A 298 11.32 -0.75 17.45
CA SER A 298 12.08 -0.79 18.71
C SER A 298 13.10 -1.93 18.72
N ALA A 299 14.11 -1.83 19.62
CA ALA A 299 15.08 -2.90 19.82
C ALA A 299 14.44 -4.22 20.27
N GLU A 300 13.33 -4.14 21.03
CA GLU A 300 12.58 -5.33 21.46
C GLU A 300 11.86 -5.97 20.29
N GLU A 301 11.24 -5.18 19.40
CA GLU A 301 10.59 -5.70 18.19
C GLU A 301 11.60 -6.32 17.24
N SER A 302 12.78 -5.71 17.08
CA SER A 302 13.86 -6.25 16.25
C SER A 302 14.33 -7.62 16.76
N ARG A 303 14.56 -7.74 18.05
CA ARG A 303 14.90 -9.04 18.68
C ARG A 303 13.80 -10.05 18.52
N TYR A 304 12.54 -9.67 18.81
CA TYR A 304 11.39 -10.56 18.64
C TYR A 304 11.30 -11.14 17.21
N ILE A 305 11.47 -10.29 16.18
CA ILE A 305 11.44 -10.74 14.79
C ILE A 305 12.56 -11.75 14.51
N CYS A 306 13.79 -11.47 14.98
CA CYS A 306 14.91 -12.39 14.80
C CYS A 306 14.68 -13.70 15.54
N ASP A 307 14.30 -13.67 16.82
CA ASP A 307 14.02 -14.87 17.61
C ASP A 307 12.93 -15.72 16.97
N ALA A 308 11.88 -15.08 16.46
CA ALA A 308 10.75 -15.77 15.82
C ALA A 308 11.14 -16.52 14.54
N VAL A 309 12.05 -16.00 13.73
CA VAL A 309 12.51 -16.70 12.51
C VAL A 309 13.62 -17.69 12.80
N ASN A 310 14.46 -17.45 13.80
CA ASN A 310 15.53 -18.36 14.22
C ASN A 310 14.97 -19.69 14.79
N GLU A 311 13.71 -19.71 15.25
CA GLU A 311 13.06 -21.00 15.55
C GLU A 311 12.85 -21.89 14.32
N TYR A 312 12.94 -21.34 13.09
CA TYR A 312 12.64 -22.06 11.84
C TYR A 312 13.82 -22.19 10.90
N LEU A 313 14.72 -21.21 10.88
CA LEU A 313 15.87 -21.18 9.98
C LEU A 313 17.08 -21.89 10.60
N ARG A 314 17.88 -22.59 9.77
CA ARG A 314 19.15 -23.21 10.19
C ARG A 314 20.22 -22.21 10.58
N THR A 315 20.18 -21.05 9.95
CA THR A 315 21.16 -20.00 10.18
C THR A 315 20.45 -18.87 10.92
N ASP A 316 20.93 -18.61 12.13
CA ASP A 316 20.41 -17.53 12.95
C ASP A 316 20.70 -16.17 12.32
N VAL A 317 19.76 -15.25 12.47
CA VAL A 317 19.88 -13.85 12.12
C VAL A 317 19.82 -13.00 13.38
N SER A 318 20.51 -11.84 13.36
CA SER A 318 20.48 -10.87 14.43
C SER A 318 20.06 -9.48 13.94
N PRO A 319 19.55 -8.60 14.81
CA PRO A 319 19.14 -7.24 14.41
C PRO A 319 20.22 -6.44 13.68
N GLU A 320 21.50 -6.65 14.03
CA GLU A 320 22.65 -5.94 13.45
C GLU A 320 22.92 -6.31 11.99
N GLN A 321 22.41 -7.44 11.55
CA GLN A 321 22.50 -7.87 10.13
C GLN A 321 21.45 -7.22 9.23
N ALA A 322 20.43 -6.60 9.81
CA ALA A 322 19.42 -5.90 9.03
C ALA A 322 20.01 -4.64 8.38
N VAL A 323 19.79 -4.48 7.08
CA VAL A 323 20.26 -3.32 6.32
C VAL A 323 19.29 -2.15 6.37
N ALA A 324 18.04 -2.43 6.66
CA ALA A 324 17.00 -1.42 6.81
C ALA A 324 15.82 -1.97 7.63
N SER A 325 14.95 -1.08 8.04
CA SER A 325 13.70 -1.41 8.74
C SER A 325 12.61 -0.41 8.40
N TYR A 326 11.37 -0.77 8.67
CA TYR A 326 10.26 0.15 8.72
C TYR A 326 9.18 -0.31 9.69
N ALA A 327 8.41 0.63 10.19
CA ALA A 327 7.25 0.38 11.02
C ALA A 327 6.04 1.16 10.51
N GLY A 328 4.86 0.69 10.85
CA GLY A 328 3.62 1.37 10.55
C GLY A 328 2.55 1.05 11.58
N VAL A 329 1.53 1.91 11.65
CA VAL A 329 0.43 1.76 12.60
C VAL A 329 -0.85 1.38 11.87
N ARG A 330 -1.50 0.32 12.31
CA ARG A 330 -2.83 -0.09 11.86
C ARG A 330 -3.88 0.67 12.67
N PRO A 331 -4.71 1.51 12.05
CA PRO A 331 -5.78 2.23 12.73
C PRO A 331 -7.03 1.34 12.84
N LEU A 332 -7.05 0.43 13.82
CA LEU A 332 -8.19 -0.47 14.02
C LEU A 332 -9.31 0.28 14.76
N TYR A 333 -10.57 -0.10 14.49
CA TYR A 333 -11.69 0.42 15.25
C TYR A 333 -11.68 -0.15 16.67
N GLU A 334 -11.86 0.70 17.70
CA GLU A 334 -11.86 0.26 19.09
C GLU A 334 -13.21 -0.39 19.45
N ASP A 335 -13.25 -1.70 19.41
CA ASP A 335 -14.45 -2.50 19.72
C ASP A 335 -14.49 -3.04 21.16
N LYS A 336 -13.60 -2.53 22.03
CA LYS A 336 -13.45 -2.97 23.44
C LYS A 336 -13.03 -4.45 23.59
N SER A 337 -12.53 -5.08 22.54
CA SER A 337 -12.03 -6.46 22.59
C SER A 337 -10.77 -6.58 23.45
N ALA A 338 -10.59 -7.75 24.09
CA ALA A 338 -9.53 -7.96 25.09
C ALA A 338 -8.11 -8.01 24.50
N SER A 339 -7.96 -8.32 23.21
CA SER A 339 -6.64 -8.45 22.59
C SER A 339 -6.60 -7.87 21.16
N ASN A 340 -5.40 -7.42 20.74
CA ASN A 340 -5.17 -6.88 19.39
C ASN A 340 -5.44 -7.92 18.28
N SER A 341 -5.35 -9.20 18.57
CA SER A 341 -5.59 -10.28 17.61
C SER A 341 -7.08 -10.58 17.39
N THR A 342 -7.96 -10.15 18.31
CA THR A 342 -9.42 -10.37 18.27
C THR A 342 -10.19 -9.13 17.82
N VAL A 343 -9.56 -7.94 17.79
CA VAL A 343 -10.18 -6.72 17.24
C VAL A 343 -10.59 -6.94 15.80
N THR A 344 -11.78 -6.49 15.43
CA THR A 344 -12.25 -6.59 14.04
C THR A 344 -11.23 -5.95 13.09
N ARG A 345 -10.89 -6.68 12.04
CA ARG A 345 -10.01 -6.20 10.96
C ARG A 345 -10.77 -5.84 9.70
N ASP A 346 -12.10 -5.86 9.78
CA ASP A 346 -12.99 -5.26 8.78
C ASP A 346 -12.98 -3.73 8.96
N TYR A 347 -13.28 -3.00 7.89
CA TYR A 347 -13.43 -1.55 7.99
C TYR A 347 -14.79 -1.20 8.58
N GLN A 348 -14.83 -0.05 9.28
CA GLN A 348 -16.05 0.54 9.81
C GLN A 348 -16.21 1.95 9.26
N PHE A 349 -17.47 2.34 9.04
CA PHE A 349 -17.84 3.71 8.67
C PHE A 349 -18.65 4.35 9.78
N GLU A 350 -18.25 5.57 10.16
CA GLU A 350 -19.12 6.48 10.89
C GLU A 350 -19.56 7.59 9.96
N ILE A 351 -20.87 7.86 9.93
CA ILE A 351 -21.44 8.85 9.03
C ILE A 351 -22.27 9.82 9.84
N ASP A 352 -21.88 11.08 9.83
CA ASP A 352 -22.67 12.18 10.36
C ASP A 352 -23.46 12.82 9.22
N MET A 353 -24.79 12.81 9.33
CA MET A 353 -25.76 13.35 8.37
C MET A 353 -26.47 14.61 8.91
N ASN A 354 -25.98 15.22 10.00
CA ASN A 354 -26.57 16.43 10.57
C ASN A 354 -26.20 17.69 9.78
N GLY A 355 -26.55 17.75 8.50
CA GLY A 355 -26.17 18.74 7.51
C GLY A 355 -25.38 18.09 6.37
N PRO A 356 -24.43 18.79 5.71
CA PRO A 356 -23.55 18.19 4.70
C PRO A 356 -22.86 16.94 5.29
N PRO A 357 -22.88 15.80 4.58
CA PRO A 357 -22.37 14.54 5.10
C PRO A 357 -20.85 14.57 5.42
N LEU A 358 -20.49 13.89 6.53
CA LEU A 358 -19.11 13.53 6.85
C LEU A 358 -19.03 12.03 7.07
N LEU A 359 -18.28 11.32 6.22
CA LEU A 359 -18.01 9.90 6.36
C LEU A 359 -16.58 9.70 6.85
N SER A 360 -16.41 9.03 7.98
CA SER A 360 -15.10 8.67 8.56
C SER A 360 -14.84 7.18 8.42
N ILE A 361 -13.61 6.83 8.05
CA ILE A 361 -13.19 5.45 7.76
C ILE A 361 -12.22 4.98 8.83
N PHE A 362 -12.57 3.89 9.51
CA PHE A 362 -11.73 3.21 10.48
C PHE A 362 -11.29 1.86 9.94
N GLY A 363 -9.99 1.55 10.00
CA GLY A 363 -9.47 0.29 9.49
C GLY A 363 -9.33 0.27 7.97
N GLY A 364 -9.58 -0.92 7.40
CA GLY A 364 -9.39 -1.20 5.98
C GLY A 364 -8.07 -1.91 5.69
N LYS A 365 -8.01 -2.61 4.57
CA LYS A 365 -6.86 -3.40 4.11
C LYS A 365 -6.53 -3.07 2.66
N LEU A 366 -5.25 -3.19 2.31
CA LEU A 366 -4.82 -3.11 0.90
C LEU A 366 -5.60 -4.06 -0.01
N THR A 367 -5.89 -5.27 0.46
CA THR A 367 -6.61 -6.27 -0.33
C THR A 367 -8.03 -5.86 -0.69
N THR A 368 -8.74 -5.18 0.22
CA THR A 368 -10.18 -4.89 0.06
C THR A 368 -10.48 -3.40 -0.15
N TYR A 369 -9.45 -2.57 -0.37
CA TYR A 369 -9.61 -1.12 -0.50
C TYR A 369 -10.60 -0.70 -1.60
N ARG A 370 -10.60 -1.44 -2.72
CA ARG A 370 -11.48 -1.17 -3.85
C ARG A 370 -12.96 -1.36 -3.45
N LYS A 371 -13.26 -2.47 -2.74
CA LYS A 371 -14.60 -2.75 -2.25
C LYS A 371 -15.02 -1.77 -1.17
N LEU A 372 -14.09 -1.37 -0.29
CA LEU A 372 -14.31 -0.30 0.69
C LEU A 372 -14.69 1.01 -0.02
N ALA A 373 -13.99 1.37 -1.10
CA ALA A 373 -14.28 2.59 -1.85
C ALA A 373 -15.69 2.58 -2.45
N GLU A 374 -16.10 1.48 -3.09
CA GLU A 374 -17.47 1.31 -3.59
C GLU A 374 -18.50 1.50 -2.47
N HIS A 375 -18.30 0.82 -1.34
CA HIS A 375 -19.22 0.87 -0.21
C HIS A 375 -19.27 2.25 0.45
N ALA A 376 -18.14 2.98 0.54
CA ALA A 376 -18.11 4.35 1.06
C ALA A 376 -18.98 5.31 0.22
N LEU A 377 -18.87 5.22 -1.10
CA LEU A 377 -19.68 6.03 -2.02
C LEU A 377 -21.15 5.64 -2.01
N GLU A 378 -21.47 4.35 -1.96
CA GLU A 378 -22.85 3.86 -1.77
C GLU A 378 -23.47 4.41 -0.48
N LYS A 379 -22.71 4.46 0.62
CA LYS A 379 -23.15 5.01 1.91
C LYS A 379 -23.43 6.52 1.87
N LEU A 380 -22.76 7.24 0.98
CA LEU A 380 -23.01 8.66 0.73
C LEU A 380 -24.12 8.90 -0.30
N GLY A 381 -24.77 7.83 -0.81
CA GLY A 381 -25.85 7.93 -1.78
C GLY A 381 -25.38 8.03 -3.23
N PHE A 382 -24.12 7.75 -3.51
CA PHE A 382 -23.55 7.74 -4.86
C PHE A 382 -23.48 6.31 -5.39
N ASP A 383 -24.63 5.72 -5.71
CA ASP A 383 -24.70 4.39 -6.32
C ASP A 383 -24.09 4.38 -7.72
N GLY A 384 -23.53 3.25 -8.13
CA GLY A 384 -22.97 3.11 -9.47
C GLY A 384 -22.39 1.71 -9.74
N PRO A 385 -22.01 1.43 -10.99
CA PRO A 385 -21.42 0.16 -11.35
C PRO A 385 -20.03 -0.03 -10.71
N SER A 386 -19.66 -1.29 -10.46
CA SER A 386 -18.32 -1.68 -9.97
C SER A 386 -17.27 -1.60 -11.08
N TRP A 387 -17.08 -0.42 -11.68
CA TRP A 387 -16.19 -0.21 -12.82
C TRP A 387 -14.72 -0.44 -12.50
N THR A 388 -14.29 -0.09 -11.29
CA THR A 388 -12.92 -0.26 -10.81
C THR A 388 -12.47 -1.72 -10.75
N SER A 389 -13.42 -2.67 -10.77
CA SER A 389 -13.13 -4.11 -10.72
C SER A 389 -12.57 -4.67 -12.04
N THR A 390 -12.72 -3.93 -13.14
CA THR A 390 -12.34 -4.39 -14.49
C THR A 390 -11.43 -3.44 -15.24
N LYS A 391 -11.40 -2.16 -14.87
CA LYS A 391 -10.54 -1.17 -15.52
C LYS A 391 -9.13 -1.24 -14.98
N PRO A 392 -8.11 -1.43 -15.82
CA PRO A 392 -6.71 -1.45 -15.38
C PRO A 392 -6.31 -0.17 -14.67
N LEU A 393 -5.41 -0.29 -13.71
CA LEU A 393 -4.62 0.84 -13.22
C LEU A 393 -3.63 1.29 -14.30
N PRO A 394 -3.18 2.56 -14.29
CA PRO A 394 -2.19 3.07 -15.23
C PRO A 394 -0.98 2.14 -15.36
N GLY A 395 -0.69 1.69 -16.57
CA GLY A 395 0.37 0.72 -16.86
C GLY A 395 -0.04 -0.75 -16.77
N GLY A 396 -1.23 -1.07 -16.26
CA GLY A 396 -1.72 -2.44 -16.08
C GLY A 396 -2.56 -2.99 -17.23
N ASP A 397 -2.53 -2.39 -18.38
CA ASP A 397 -3.35 -2.68 -19.58
C ASP A 397 -2.88 -3.90 -20.39
N PHE A 398 -2.41 -4.94 -19.72
CA PHE A 398 -2.02 -6.22 -20.29
C PHE A 398 -2.43 -7.39 -19.35
N PRO A 399 -2.62 -8.61 -19.89
CA PRO A 399 -2.96 -9.77 -19.07
C PRO A 399 -1.87 -10.12 -18.07
N ALA A 400 -2.24 -10.53 -16.86
CA ALA A 400 -1.28 -10.90 -15.80
C ALA A 400 -0.33 -12.06 -16.21
N THR A 401 -0.75 -12.91 -17.18
CA THR A 401 0.05 -13.99 -17.76
C THR A 401 1.13 -13.51 -18.72
N ASP A 402 1.05 -12.28 -19.20
CA ASP A 402 1.83 -11.78 -20.33
C ASP A 402 3.03 -10.91 -19.90
N PHE A 403 3.28 -10.78 -18.60
CA PHE A 403 4.39 -9.94 -18.11
C PHE A 403 5.77 -10.34 -18.69
N GLU A 404 6.09 -11.63 -18.71
CA GLU A 404 7.38 -12.10 -19.25
C GLU A 404 7.49 -11.88 -20.77
N LYS A 405 6.37 -11.96 -21.50
CA LYS A 405 6.32 -11.60 -22.93
C LYS A 405 6.56 -10.10 -23.13
N LEU A 406 5.88 -9.26 -22.34
CA LEU A 406 6.08 -7.82 -22.35
C LEU A 406 7.55 -7.47 -22.05
N LEU A 407 8.14 -8.10 -21.04
CA LEU A 407 9.55 -7.91 -20.69
C LEU A 407 10.47 -8.28 -21.86
N ALA A 408 10.28 -9.43 -22.48
CA ALA A 408 11.09 -9.87 -23.63
C ALA A 408 10.98 -8.90 -24.83
N ASP A 409 9.77 -8.38 -25.09
CA ASP A 409 9.54 -7.40 -26.15
C ASP A 409 10.27 -6.08 -25.90
N TYR A 410 10.25 -5.59 -24.64
CA TYR A 410 10.97 -4.36 -24.26
C TYR A 410 12.49 -4.56 -24.24
N GLN A 411 12.99 -5.68 -23.74
CA GLN A 411 14.42 -6.01 -23.78
C GLN A 411 14.96 -6.10 -25.20
N LYS A 412 14.17 -6.61 -26.15
CA LYS A 412 14.53 -6.62 -27.57
C LYS A 412 14.54 -5.21 -28.15
N ARG A 413 13.54 -4.38 -27.86
CA ARG A 413 13.40 -3.02 -28.37
C ARG A 413 14.48 -2.08 -27.83
N TYR A 414 14.81 -2.21 -26.55
CA TYR A 414 15.78 -1.39 -25.82
C TYR A 414 16.96 -2.23 -25.35
N SER A 415 17.55 -2.99 -26.27
CA SER A 415 18.63 -3.96 -25.98
C SER A 415 19.89 -3.34 -25.35
N TRP A 416 20.03 -2.03 -25.42
CA TRP A 416 21.10 -1.26 -24.80
C TRP A 416 20.84 -0.98 -23.30
N PHE A 417 19.59 -1.13 -22.82
CA PHE A 417 19.23 -0.91 -21.41
C PHE A 417 19.43 -2.21 -20.61
N PRO A 418 19.96 -2.14 -19.37
CA PRO A 418 20.20 -3.33 -18.55
C PRO A 418 18.94 -4.18 -18.36
N ALA A 419 19.06 -5.49 -18.50
CA ALA A 419 17.90 -6.41 -18.44
C ALA A 419 17.15 -6.34 -17.11
N GLU A 420 17.88 -6.26 -15.99
CA GLU A 420 17.28 -6.13 -14.66
C GLU A 420 16.63 -4.77 -14.45
N GLY A 421 17.23 -3.70 -14.95
CA GLY A 421 16.62 -2.37 -14.94
C GLY A 421 15.32 -2.33 -15.76
N MET A 422 15.28 -3.03 -16.90
CA MET A 422 14.06 -3.16 -17.70
C MET A 422 12.94 -3.86 -16.90
N ARG A 423 13.29 -4.96 -16.21
CA ARG A 423 12.32 -5.65 -15.33
C ARG A 423 11.81 -4.71 -14.23
N ARG A 424 12.68 -3.93 -13.58
CA ARG A 424 12.30 -2.94 -12.58
C ARG A 424 11.35 -1.88 -13.13
N LEU A 425 11.69 -1.29 -14.28
CA LEU A 425 10.83 -0.28 -14.92
C LEU A 425 9.45 -0.86 -15.26
N LEU A 426 9.40 -2.06 -15.86
CA LEU A 426 8.13 -2.70 -16.19
C LEU A 426 7.33 -3.13 -14.95
N ARG A 427 8.00 -3.51 -13.85
CA ARG A 427 7.32 -3.76 -12.56
C ARG A 427 6.81 -2.48 -11.93
N ALA A 428 7.47 -1.35 -12.12
CA ALA A 428 7.02 -0.08 -11.57
C ALA A 428 5.93 0.60 -12.43
N TYR A 429 6.08 0.57 -13.76
CA TYR A 429 5.30 1.42 -14.69
C TYR A 429 4.48 0.63 -15.72
N GLY A 430 4.71 -0.67 -15.89
CA GLY A 430 4.02 -1.50 -16.89
C GLY A 430 4.18 -0.93 -18.30
N SER A 431 3.09 -0.82 -19.04
CA SER A 431 3.08 -0.23 -20.39
C SER A 431 3.52 1.24 -20.42
N ARG A 432 3.43 1.96 -19.29
CA ARG A 432 3.89 3.37 -19.18
C ARG A 432 5.41 3.51 -19.16
N THR A 433 6.17 2.42 -19.06
CA THR A 433 7.61 2.41 -19.30
C THR A 433 7.95 3.04 -20.65
N GLU A 434 7.06 2.96 -21.64
CA GLU A 434 7.21 3.63 -22.93
C GLU A 434 7.31 5.16 -22.79
N ALA A 435 6.64 5.79 -21.84
CA ALA A 435 6.73 7.23 -21.62
C ALA A 435 8.15 7.67 -21.17
N ILE A 436 8.86 6.77 -20.48
CA ILE A 436 10.24 7.00 -20.03
C ILE A 436 11.25 6.72 -21.16
N LEU A 437 11.05 5.66 -21.94
CA LEU A 437 12.06 5.16 -22.89
C LEU A 437 11.83 5.59 -24.35
N LYS A 438 10.65 6.07 -24.72
CA LYS A 438 10.32 6.42 -26.09
C LYS A 438 11.31 7.43 -26.68
N GLY A 439 11.85 7.10 -27.85
CA GLY A 439 12.79 7.97 -28.59
C GLY A 439 14.24 7.88 -28.12
N THR A 440 14.56 6.97 -27.15
CA THR A 440 15.93 6.76 -26.69
C THR A 440 16.58 5.59 -27.42
N GLN A 441 17.90 5.70 -27.65
CA GLN A 441 18.72 4.67 -28.35
C GLN A 441 19.97 4.26 -27.57
N LYS A 442 20.33 5.00 -26.52
CA LYS A 442 21.51 4.79 -25.67
C LYS A 442 21.28 5.41 -24.29
N PRO A 443 22.06 5.03 -23.25
CA PRO A 443 21.92 5.55 -21.90
C PRO A 443 21.98 7.09 -21.81
N ALA A 444 22.82 7.75 -22.61
CA ALA A 444 22.96 9.20 -22.60
C ALA A 444 21.66 9.94 -22.97
N ASP A 445 20.73 9.30 -23.68
CA ASP A 445 19.44 9.89 -24.06
C ASP A 445 18.46 9.99 -22.87
N LEU A 446 18.78 9.31 -21.74
CA LEU A 446 18.01 9.36 -20.50
C LEU A 446 18.42 10.49 -19.55
N GLY A 447 19.40 11.34 -19.95
CA GLY A 447 19.93 12.42 -19.13
C GLY A 447 20.93 11.95 -18.07
N GLN A 448 20.99 12.67 -16.95
CA GLN A 448 21.92 12.39 -15.86
C GLN A 448 21.67 10.99 -15.27
N HIS A 449 22.75 10.24 -15.03
CA HIS A 449 22.74 8.97 -14.32
C HIS A 449 22.96 9.19 -12.81
N PHE A 450 22.10 8.63 -11.97
CA PHE A 450 22.14 8.81 -10.52
C PHE A 450 22.72 7.61 -9.75
N GLY A 451 22.80 6.47 -10.38
CA GLY A 451 23.27 5.20 -9.83
C GLY A 451 22.33 4.05 -10.18
N GLY A 452 22.83 2.81 -10.13
CA GLY A 452 22.07 1.65 -10.55
C GLY A 452 21.51 1.80 -11.97
N ASP A 453 20.21 1.76 -12.10
CA ASP A 453 19.48 1.96 -13.36
C ASP A 453 18.57 3.21 -13.30
N LEU A 454 18.86 4.17 -12.40
CA LEU A 454 18.08 5.41 -12.23
C LEU A 454 18.67 6.54 -13.08
N TYR A 455 17.85 7.12 -13.94
CA TYR A 455 18.20 8.21 -14.82
C TYR A 455 17.23 9.40 -14.66
N GLU A 456 17.67 10.59 -15.08
CA GLU A 456 16.94 11.85 -14.96
C GLU A 456 15.57 11.80 -15.61
N ARG A 457 15.42 11.12 -16.73
CA ARG A 457 14.13 10.99 -17.42
C ARG A 457 13.09 10.25 -16.61
N GLU A 458 13.50 9.28 -15.78
CA GLU A 458 12.61 8.64 -14.81
C GLU A 458 12.22 9.60 -13.69
N LEU A 459 13.16 10.37 -13.13
CA LEU A 459 12.85 11.41 -12.14
C LEU A 459 11.85 12.43 -12.68
N GLN A 460 12.06 12.89 -13.91
CA GLN A 460 11.16 13.83 -14.56
C GLN A 460 9.76 13.25 -14.71
N TYR A 461 9.63 11.99 -15.15
CA TYR A 461 8.34 11.29 -15.23
C TYR A 461 7.63 11.23 -13.87
N LEU A 462 8.36 10.89 -12.80
CA LEU A 462 7.81 10.80 -11.46
C LEU A 462 7.32 12.15 -10.92
N VAL A 463 8.02 13.23 -11.24
CA VAL A 463 7.59 14.60 -10.89
C VAL A 463 6.34 14.99 -11.67
N ASP A 464 6.35 14.81 -12.99
CA ASP A 464 5.30 15.32 -13.87
C ASP A 464 4.00 14.51 -13.74
N GLN A 465 4.12 13.20 -13.51
CA GLN A 465 2.99 12.29 -13.51
C GLN A 465 2.61 11.75 -12.13
N GLU A 466 3.58 11.47 -11.27
CA GLU A 466 3.37 10.68 -10.07
C GLU A 466 3.58 11.45 -8.75
N PHE A 467 3.44 12.76 -8.79
CA PHE A 467 3.42 13.63 -7.59
C PHE A 467 4.71 13.61 -6.76
N ALA A 468 5.84 13.16 -7.30
CA ALA A 468 7.10 13.16 -6.56
C ALA A 468 7.67 14.57 -6.46
N LEU A 469 7.93 15.03 -5.24
CA LEU A 469 8.47 16.37 -4.94
C LEU A 469 9.80 16.31 -4.19
N SER A 470 10.27 15.11 -3.82
CA SER A 470 11.53 14.93 -3.10
C SER A 470 12.23 13.63 -3.48
N ALA A 471 13.53 13.55 -3.17
CA ALA A 471 14.31 12.32 -3.32
C ALA A 471 13.71 11.16 -2.52
N GLU A 472 13.17 11.43 -1.33
CA GLU A 472 12.54 10.42 -0.50
C GLU A 472 11.30 9.82 -1.16
N ASP A 473 10.47 10.64 -1.83
CA ASP A 473 9.32 10.17 -2.57
C ASP A 473 9.72 9.16 -3.63
N VAL A 474 10.77 9.49 -4.40
CA VAL A 474 11.33 8.63 -5.45
C VAL A 474 11.94 7.37 -4.87
N LEU A 475 12.91 7.53 -3.98
CA LEU A 475 13.78 6.43 -3.55
C LEU A 475 13.07 5.45 -2.62
N LYS A 476 12.15 5.91 -1.75
CA LYS A 476 11.46 5.05 -0.79
C LYS A 476 10.07 4.60 -1.28
N ARG A 477 9.29 5.46 -1.95
CA ARG A 477 7.89 5.18 -2.25
C ARG A 477 7.59 4.85 -3.71
N ARG A 478 8.38 5.37 -4.67
CA ARG A 478 8.17 5.06 -6.10
C ARG A 478 9.03 3.88 -6.59
N SER A 479 10.25 3.71 -6.06
CA SER A 479 11.23 2.77 -6.64
C SER A 479 11.90 1.79 -5.69
N LYS A 480 11.91 2.02 -4.37
CA LYS A 480 12.70 1.28 -3.35
C LYS A 480 14.22 1.33 -3.59
N LEU A 481 14.70 2.18 -4.49
CA LEU A 481 16.12 2.28 -4.84
C LEU A 481 17.02 2.75 -3.69
N TYR A 482 16.47 3.27 -2.59
CA TYR A 482 17.25 3.54 -1.37
C TYR A 482 17.99 2.31 -0.84
N LEU A 483 17.54 1.08 -1.16
CA LEU A 483 18.20 -0.16 -0.78
C LEU A 483 19.41 -0.52 -1.66
N HIS A 484 19.47 0.02 -2.87
CA HIS A 484 20.46 -0.35 -3.88
C HIS A 484 21.48 0.76 -4.14
N LEU A 485 21.12 2.01 -3.90
CA LEU A 485 21.99 3.16 -4.14
C LEU A 485 22.85 3.47 -2.92
N SER A 486 24.11 3.82 -3.14
CA SER A 486 24.98 4.34 -2.11
C SER A 486 24.48 5.68 -1.57
N ALA A 487 24.97 6.10 -0.40
CA ALA A 487 24.61 7.39 0.19
C ALA A 487 24.94 8.57 -0.74
N GLU A 488 26.06 8.50 -1.49
CA GLU A 488 26.46 9.53 -2.45
C GLU A 488 25.52 9.58 -3.66
N GLU A 489 25.05 8.42 -4.12
CA GLU A 489 24.05 8.34 -5.20
C GLU A 489 22.71 8.89 -4.78
N GLN A 490 22.25 8.56 -3.57
CA GLN A 490 21.03 9.14 -3.00
C GLN A 490 21.16 10.67 -2.82
N ALA A 491 22.31 11.17 -2.38
CA ALA A 491 22.58 12.60 -2.28
C ALA A 491 22.48 13.30 -3.63
N ARG A 492 22.98 12.69 -4.73
CA ARG A 492 22.83 13.27 -6.08
C ARG A 492 21.35 13.43 -6.50
N VAL A 493 20.49 12.48 -6.11
CA VAL A 493 19.04 12.63 -6.33
C VAL A 493 18.48 13.79 -5.52
N ALA A 494 18.89 13.94 -4.26
CA ALA A 494 18.45 15.06 -3.42
C ALA A 494 18.89 16.42 -3.99
N ASP A 495 20.13 16.50 -4.45
CA ASP A 495 20.65 17.72 -5.09
C ASP A 495 19.91 18.10 -6.40
N TRP A 496 19.43 17.10 -7.14
CA TRP A 496 18.64 17.36 -8.35
C TRP A 496 17.30 18.03 -7.98
N PHE A 497 16.61 17.56 -6.93
CA PHE A 497 15.38 18.20 -6.43
C PHE A 497 15.65 19.59 -5.89
N ALA A 498 16.71 19.79 -5.08
CA ALA A 498 17.04 21.09 -4.52
C ALA A 498 17.31 22.17 -5.60
N ARG A 499 17.97 21.78 -6.69
CA ARG A 499 18.18 22.70 -7.84
C ARG A 499 16.87 23.07 -8.55
N ARG A 500 15.90 22.17 -8.60
CA ARG A 500 14.58 22.44 -9.19
C ARG A 500 13.77 23.43 -8.36
N GLU A 501 13.76 23.27 -7.03
CA GLU A 501 13.08 24.19 -6.13
C GLU A 501 13.64 25.62 -6.23
N GLN A 502 14.96 25.76 -6.42
CA GLN A 502 15.59 27.08 -6.61
C GLN A 502 15.29 27.72 -7.97
N ALA A 503 14.89 26.94 -8.95
CA ALA A 503 14.59 27.42 -10.31
C ALA A 503 13.10 27.69 -10.56
N ALA A 504 12.21 27.25 -9.67
CA ALA A 504 10.76 27.43 -9.72
C ALA A 504 10.32 28.67 -8.95
#